data_663cd47483a2b59a09517632d74229f2
#
_entry.id   663cd47483a2b59a09517632d74229f2
#
_cell.length_a   1.000
_cell.length_b   1.000
_cell.length_c   1.000
_cell.angle_alpha   90.00
_cell.angle_beta   90.00
_cell.angle_gamma   90.00
#
_symmetry.space_group_name_H-M   'P 1'
#
loop_
_entity.id
_entity.type
_entity.pdbx_description
1 polymer ?
#
loop_
_entity_poly.entity_id
_entity_poly.type
_entity_poly.pdbx_seq_one_letter_code
_entity_poly.pdbx_strand_id
1 'polypeptide(L)'
;MFKSATRLFANLAVGKKLLIGFGLVLLLTAAMTVSGYLAVQAVLKGHEQVGELAQVNQEILQARRLERNFAIEQTEDSAARVRESLLKVQGMLEHLGQDVAESSRIQTMQQATSEYLKQFDNYVEQQGKAREARQDMRTAAAEARDQFEVIELDMYDAVRELRLQGDRLRGSDPLTLAETASGLSKRMLDLRSQESLYIIDGSAEALQEWEYTSEDLQTVAGSL
;
A
#
# COMPACT_ATOMS: atom_id res chain seq x y z
N MET A 1 -7.02 -11.32 70.92
CA MET A 1 -8.37 -11.66 70.36
C MET A 1 -8.66 -13.15 70.27
N PHE A 2 -7.72 -14.06 70.13
CA PHE A 2 -7.95 -15.51 70.00
C PHE A 2 -8.46 -16.23 71.27
N LYS A 3 -8.13 -15.71 72.49
CA LYS A 3 -8.54 -16.37 73.75
C LYS A 3 -10.04 -16.25 74.11
N SER A 4 -10.74 -15.28 73.52
CA SER A 4 -12.19 -15.11 73.80
C SER A 4 -13.04 -16.05 72.89
N ALA A 5 -12.59 -16.34 71.68
CA ALA A 5 -13.28 -17.21 70.72
C ALA A 5 -13.25 -18.70 71.18
N THR A 6 -12.14 -19.12 71.76
CA THR A 6 -11.99 -20.50 72.30
C THR A 6 -12.88 -20.80 73.53
N ARG A 7 -13.13 -19.78 74.38
CA ARG A 7 -14.05 -19.97 75.55
C ARG A 7 -15.51 -20.02 75.16
N LEU A 8 -15.92 -19.25 74.10
CA LEU A 8 -17.28 -19.30 73.54
C LEU A 8 -17.55 -20.70 72.87
N PHE A 9 -16.53 -21.24 72.22
CA PHE A 9 -16.61 -22.57 71.59
C PHE A 9 -16.67 -23.69 72.63
N ALA A 10 -16.00 -23.57 73.80
CA ALA A 10 -15.95 -24.61 74.81
C ALA A 10 -17.33 -24.89 75.45
N ASN A 11 -18.21 -23.86 75.60
CA ASN A 11 -19.55 -23.94 76.26
C ASN A 11 -20.73 -24.29 75.34
N LEU A 12 -20.49 -24.54 74.06
CA LEU A 12 -21.51 -24.93 73.10
C LEU A 12 -21.85 -26.41 73.21
N ALA A 13 -23.12 -26.81 73.12
CA ALA A 13 -23.54 -28.21 73.02
C ALA A 13 -22.91 -28.86 71.81
N VAL A 14 -22.54 -30.10 71.89
CA VAL A 14 -21.81 -30.92 70.89
C VAL A 14 -22.45 -30.75 69.48
N GLY A 15 -23.79 -30.76 69.37
CA GLY A 15 -24.49 -30.56 68.10
C GLY A 15 -24.27 -29.21 67.46
N LYS A 16 -24.14 -28.13 68.25
CA LYS A 16 -23.84 -26.79 67.74
C LYS A 16 -22.38 -26.68 67.26
N LYS A 17 -21.45 -27.34 67.92
CA LYS A 17 -20.04 -27.42 67.49
C LYS A 17 -19.88 -28.14 66.14
N LEU A 18 -20.63 -29.25 65.99
CA LEU A 18 -20.62 -30.01 64.73
C LEU A 18 -21.27 -29.23 63.61
N LEU A 19 -22.35 -28.51 63.87
CA LEU A 19 -23.05 -27.68 62.87
C LEU A 19 -22.17 -26.51 62.42
N ILE A 20 -21.46 -25.85 63.35
CA ILE A 20 -20.52 -24.76 63.00
C ILE A 20 -19.31 -25.28 62.22
N GLY A 21 -18.73 -26.43 62.62
CA GLY A 21 -17.60 -27.02 61.90
C GLY A 21 -17.97 -27.49 60.51
N PHE A 22 -19.11 -28.15 60.36
CA PHE A 22 -19.61 -28.62 59.08
C PHE A 22 -20.03 -27.43 58.18
N GLY A 23 -20.70 -26.42 58.76
CA GLY A 23 -21.06 -25.19 58.06
C GLY A 23 -19.85 -24.42 57.55
N LEU A 24 -18.75 -24.37 58.31
CA LEU A 24 -17.51 -23.73 57.91
C LEU A 24 -16.84 -24.50 56.75
N VAL A 25 -16.84 -25.81 56.81
CA VAL A 25 -16.32 -26.67 55.74
C VAL A 25 -17.14 -26.47 54.46
N LEU A 26 -18.48 -26.44 54.56
CA LEU A 26 -19.34 -26.17 53.40
C LEU A 26 -19.12 -24.79 52.81
N LEU A 27 -18.97 -23.75 53.66
CA LEU A 27 -18.64 -22.41 53.20
C LEU A 27 -17.29 -22.33 52.48
N LEU A 28 -16.27 -22.97 53.00
CA LEU A 28 -14.96 -23.06 52.36
C LEU A 28 -15.02 -23.80 51.01
N THR A 29 -15.76 -24.91 50.97
CA THR A 29 -15.95 -25.67 49.74
C THR A 29 -16.71 -24.83 48.69
N ALA A 30 -17.78 -24.15 49.08
CA ALA A 30 -18.51 -23.24 48.20
C ALA A 30 -17.63 -22.10 47.70
N ALA A 31 -16.83 -21.47 48.57
CA ALA A 31 -15.89 -20.41 48.20
C ALA A 31 -14.80 -20.91 47.20
N MET A 32 -14.26 -22.12 47.42
CA MET A 32 -13.32 -22.75 46.48
C MET A 32 -13.97 -23.06 45.13
N THR A 33 -15.21 -23.55 45.13
CA THR A 33 -15.93 -23.89 43.90
C THR A 33 -16.22 -22.62 43.09
N VAL A 34 -16.69 -21.53 43.73
CA VAL A 34 -16.93 -20.24 43.08
C VAL A 34 -15.62 -19.62 42.56
N SER A 35 -14.56 -19.66 43.37
CA SER A 35 -13.25 -19.14 42.95
C SER A 35 -12.66 -19.95 41.77
N GLY A 36 -12.79 -21.27 41.80
CA GLY A 36 -12.38 -22.13 40.70
C GLY A 36 -13.18 -21.87 39.41
N TYR A 37 -14.47 -21.70 39.53
CA TYR A 37 -15.34 -21.37 38.39
C TYR A 37 -14.96 -20.00 37.75
N LEU A 38 -14.74 -18.98 38.57
CA LEU A 38 -14.31 -17.67 38.08
C LEU A 38 -12.91 -17.71 37.41
N ALA A 39 -11.98 -18.50 37.98
CA ALA A 39 -10.66 -18.70 37.41
C ALA A 39 -10.72 -19.40 36.03
N VAL A 40 -11.55 -20.43 35.89
CA VAL A 40 -11.77 -21.14 34.62
C VAL A 40 -12.39 -20.19 33.58
N GLN A 41 -13.40 -19.41 33.97
CA GLN A 41 -13.98 -18.40 33.05
C GLN A 41 -12.98 -17.35 32.59
N ALA A 42 -12.11 -16.87 33.48
CA ALA A 42 -11.06 -15.93 33.12
C ALA A 42 -10.04 -16.52 32.12
N VAL A 43 -9.67 -17.79 32.29
CA VAL A 43 -8.77 -18.51 31.36
C VAL A 43 -9.44 -18.74 30.01
N LEU A 44 -10.72 -19.13 29.98
CA LEU A 44 -11.46 -19.36 28.74
C LEU A 44 -11.59 -18.05 27.92
N LYS A 45 -11.96 -16.93 28.59
CA LYS A 45 -11.98 -15.61 27.94
C LYS A 45 -10.61 -15.20 27.39
N GLY A 46 -9.54 -15.42 28.14
CA GLY A 46 -8.18 -15.14 27.67
C GLY A 46 -7.79 -15.98 26.44
N HIS A 47 -8.25 -17.23 26.38
CA HIS A 47 -7.98 -18.12 25.24
C HIS A 47 -8.73 -17.68 23.96
N GLU A 48 -9.95 -17.23 24.10
CA GLU A 48 -10.78 -16.71 23.02
C GLU A 48 -10.17 -15.44 22.42
N GLN A 49 -9.72 -14.50 23.26
CA GLN A 49 -9.03 -13.27 22.84
C GLN A 49 -7.71 -13.53 22.11
N VAL A 50 -6.92 -14.52 22.55
CA VAL A 50 -5.68 -14.94 21.85
C VAL A 50 -6.02 -15.50 20.47
N GLY A 51 -7.12 -16.27 20.35
CA GLY A 51 -7.61 -16.80 19.08
C GLY A 51 -8.01 -15.68 18.10
N GLU A 52 -8.73 -14.67 18.57
CA GLU A 52 -9.15 -13.53 17.75
C GLU A 52 -7.96 -12.68 17.30
N LEU A 53 -6.98 -12.42 18.18
CA LEU A 53 -5.72 -11.74 17.81
C LEU A 53 -4.90 -12.52 16.77
N ALA A 54 -4.90 -13.84 16.86
CA ALA A 54 -4.27 -14.70 15.86
C ALA A 54 -4.95 -14.57 14.49
N GLN A 55 -6.29 -14.46 14.45
CA GLN A 55 -7.04 -14.21 13.22
C GLN A 55 -6.75 -12.84 12.64
N VAL A 56 -6.67 -11.79 13.46
CA VAL A 56 -6.25 -10.43 13.02
C VAL A 56 -4.87 -10.49 12.37
N ASN A 57 -3.91 -11.16 13.01
CA ASN A 57 -2.56 -11.31 12.44
C ASN A 57 -2.57 -12.06 11.10
N GLN A 58 -3.39 -13.09 10.97
CA GLN A 58 -3.54 -13.84 9.71
C GLN A 58 -4.11 -12.94 8.60
N GLU A 59 -5.11 -12.12 8.91
CA GLU A 59 -5.71 -11.20 7.94
C GLU A 59 -4.72 -10.10 7.53
N ILE A 60 -3.90 -9.58 8.44
CA ILE A 60 -2.81 -8.63 8.12
C ILE A 60 -1.79 -9.27 7.17
N LEU A 61 -1.42 -10.53 7.39
CA LEU A 61 -0.53 -11.26 6.49
C LEU A 61 -1.16 -11.47 5.10
N GLN A 62 -2.47 -11.67 5.04
CA GLN A 62 -3.22 -11.73 3.79
C GLN A 62 -3.23 -10.39 3.07
N ALA A 63 -3.52 -9.28 3.77
CA ALA A 63 -3.46 -7.93 3.22
C ALA A 63 -2.09 -7.64 2.57
N ARG A 64 -0.98 -8.00 3.25
CA ARG A 64 0.38 -7.87 2.70
C ARG A 64 0.65 -8.71 1.45
N ARG A 65 0.01 -9.88 1.32
CA ARG A 65 0.10 -10.69 0.09
C ARG A 65 -0.65 -10.03 -1.05
N LEU A 66 -1.86 -9.53 -0.77
CA LEU A 66 -2.68 -8.82 -1.74
C LEU A 66 -2.00 -7.52 -2.21
N GLU A 67 -1.34 -6.80 -1.30
CA GLU A 67 -0.54 -5.60 -1.63
C GLU A 67 0.60 -5.92 -2.60
N ARG A 68 1.33 -7.03 -2.37
CA ARG A 68 2.37 -7.48 -3.32
C ARG A 68 1.79 -7.85 -4.68
N ASN A 69 0.62 -8.46 -4.72
CA ASN A 69 -0.07 -8.75 -5.97
C ASN A 69 -0.49 -7.45 -6.67
N PHE A 70 -1.02 -6.46 -5.92
CA PHE A 70 -1.32 -5.15 -6.46
C PHE A 70 -0.09 -4.45 -7.05
N ALA A 71 1.07 -4.54 -6.40
CA ALA A 71 2.32 -3.96 -6.91
C ALA A 71 2.72 -4.51 -8.30
N ILE A 72 2.32 -5.76 -8.61
CA ILE A 72 2.56 -6.42 -9.89
C ILE A 72 1.43 -6.14 -10.89
N GLU A 73 0.18 -6.37 -10.48
CA GLU A 73 -1.00 -6.30 -11.34
C GLU A 73 -1.43 -4.85 -11.64
N GLN A 74 -1.30 -3.98 -10.65
CA GLN A 74 -1.67 -2.55 -10.67
C GLN A 74 -3.09 -2.31 -11.22
N THR A 75 -4.04 -3.19 -10.90
CA THR A 75 -5.45 -3.09 -11.31
C THR A 75 -6.32 -2.58 -10.17
N GLU A 76 -7.46 -1.92 -10.49
CA GLU A 76 -8.42 -1.49 -9.47
C GLU A 76 -9.00 -2.69 -8.69
N ASP A 77 -9.19 -3.84 -9.36
CA ASP A 77 -9.66 -5.06 -8.70
C ASP A 77 -8.66 -5.58 -7.66
N SER A 78 -7.35 -5.57 -7.96
CA SER A 78 -6.33 -5.95 -6.98
C SER A 78 -6.23 -4.93 -5.83
N ALA A 79 -6.42 -3.62 -6.09
CA ALA A 79 -6.49 -2.61 -5.04
C ALA A 79 -7.73 -2.79 -4.15
N ALA A 80 -8.89 -3.08 -4.74
CA ALA A 80 -10.13 -3.34 -3.99
C ALA A 80 -9.99 -4.52 -3.02
N ARG A 81 -9.31 -5.58 -3.43
CA ARG A 81 -9.02 -6.75 -2.55
C ARG A 81 -8.15 -6.39 -1.35
N VAL A 82 -7.17 -5.50 -1.51
CA VAL A 82 -6.36 -5.00 -0.38
C VAL A 82 -7.24 -4.20 0.58
N ARG A 83 -8.06 -3.27 0.06
CA ARG A 83 -8.98 -2.46 0.87
C ARG A 83 -9.95 -3.33 1.66
N GLU A 84 -10.55 -4.32 1.02
CA GLU A 84 -11.47 -5.27 1.66
C GLU A 84 -10.80 -6.00 2.83
N SER A 85 -9.58 -6.51 2.63
CA SER A 85 -8.83 -7.20 3.69
C SER A 85 -8.48 -6.25 4.86
N LEU A 86 -8.09 -4.99 4.58
CA LEU A 86 -7.80 -4.00 5.62
C LEU A 86 -9.06 -3.56 6.37
N LEU A 87 -10.19 -3.38 5.70
CA LEU A 87 -11.48 -3.08 6.33
C LEU A 87 -11.95 -4.24 7.22
N LYS A 88 -11.70 -5.47 6.82
CA LYS A 88 -11.96 -6.65 7.65
C LYS A 88 -11.10 -6.64 8.91
N VAL A 89 -9.81 -6.30 8.82
CA VAL A 89 -8.94 -6.11 10.00
C VAL A 89 -9.51 -5.03 10.92
N GLN A 90 -9.96 -3.89 10.39
CA GLN A 90 -10.58 -2.83 11.20
C GLN A 90 -11.81 -3.33 11.94
N GLY A 91 -12.72 -4.03 11.27
CA GLY A 91 -13.92 -4.60 11.90
C GLY A 91 -13.59 -5.61 13.00
N MET A 92 -12.57 -6.46 12.81
CA MET A 92 -12.10 -7.40 13.83
C MET A 92 -11.51 -6.68 15.05
N LEU A 93 -10.71 -5.63 14.83
CA LEU A 93 -10.13 -4.81 15.89
C LEU A 93 -11.20 -3.99 16.65
N GLU A 94 -12.26 -3.56 15.97
CA GLU A 94 -13.39 -2.87 16.58
C GLU A 94 -14.17 -3.80 17.52
N HIS A 95 -14.41 -5.03 17.09
CA HIS A 95 -15.04 -6.07 17.91
C HIS A 95 -14.20 -6.39 19.16
N LEU A 96 -12.90 -6.61 18.97
CA LEU A 96 -11.94 -6.84 20.07
C LEU A 96 -11.90 -5.67 21.08
N GLY A 97 -11.99 -4.44 20.58
CA GLY A 97 -11.95 -3.23 21.44
C GLY A 97 -13.14 -3.08 22.37
N GLN A 98 -14.26 -3.74 22.09
CA GLN A 98 -15.45 -3.73 22.96
C GLN A 98 -15.32 -4.67 24.15
N ASP A 99 -14.54 -5.75 24.03
CA ASP A 99 -14.47 -6.83 25.02
C ASP A 99 -13.21 -6.81 25.90
N VAL A 100 -12.19 -6.04 25.58
CA VAL A 100 -10.86 -6.11 26.22
C VAL A 100 -10.59 -4.92 27.14
N ALA A 101 -10.15 -5.21 28.37
CA ALA A 101 -9.72 -4.22 29.37
C ALA A 101 -8.47 -3.40 28.92
N GLU A 102 -7.71 -3.85 27.93
CA GLU A 102 -6.53 -3.19 27.34
C GLU A 102 -6.90 -2.39 26.06
N SER A 103 -7.91 -1.56 26.12
CA SER A 103 -8.40 -0.78 24.97
C SER A 103 -7.34 0.10 24.28
N SER A 104 -6.30 0.54 25.00
CA SER A 104 -5.26 1.43 24.43
C SER A 104 -4.42 0.78 23.33
N ARG A 105 -4.07 -0.51 23.48
CA ARG A 105 -3.32 -1.26 22.44
C ARG A 105 -4.16 -1.52 21.21
N ILE A 106 -5.41 -1.91 21.40
CA ILE A 106 -6.36 -2.10 20.29
C ILE A 106 -6.60 -0.79 19.56
N GLN A 107 -6.78 0.33 20.27
CA GLN A 107 -6.89 1.66 19.66
C GLN A 107 -5.66 2.02 18.83
N THR A 108 -4.45 1.73 19.32
CA THR A 108 -3.22 1.96 18.56
C THR A 108 -3.20 1.13 17.28
N MET A 109 -3.63 -0.14 17.32
CA MET A 109 -3.73 -1.01 16.14
C MET A 109 -4.78 -0.50 15.15
N GLN A 110 -5.94 -0.03 15.63
CA GLN A 110 -6.99 0.57 14.80
C GLN A 110 -6.47 1.83 14.08
N GLN A 111 -5.81 2.72 14.80
CA GLN A 111 -5.20 3.93 14.22
C GLN A 111 -4.15 3.59 13.18
N ALA A 112 -3.26 2.63 13.49
CA ALA A 112 -2.23 2.18 12.55
C ALA A 112 -2.84 1.57 11.27
N THR A 113 -3.91 0.75 11.41
CA THR A 113 -4.60 0.14 10.26
C THR A 113 -5.32 1.20 9.43
N SER A 114 -5.95 2.20 10.06
CA SER A 114 -6.59 3.31 9.37
C SER A 114 -5.59 4.17 8.60
N GLU A 115 -4.46 4.50 9.22
CA GLU A 115 -3.39 5.26 8.55
C GLU A 115 -2.79 4.46 7.41
N TYR A 116 -2.59 3.15 7.59
CA TYR A 116 -2.11 2.28 6.52
C TYR A 116 -3.06 2.25 5.33
N LEU A 117 -4.37 2.12 5.55
CA LEU A 117 -5.39 2.18 4.49
C LEU A 117 -5.32 3.50 3.72
N LYS A 118 -5.21 4.62 4.42
CA LYS A 118 -5.09 5.95 3.82
C LYS A 118 -3.81 6.07 2.97
N GLN A 119 -2.68 5.58 3.47
CA GLN A 119 -1.42 5.59 2.72
C GLN A 119 -1.49 4.68 1.49
N PHE A 120 -2.15 3.54 1.61
CA PHE A 120 -2.39 2.65 0.49
C PHE A 120 -3.26 3.32 -0.59
N ASP A 121 -4.35 3.99 -0.21
CA ASP A 121 -5.19 4.73 -1.16
C ASP A 121 -4.43 5.85 -1.87
N ASN A 122 -3.59 6.60 -1.15
CA ASN A 122 -2.70 7.59 -1.75
C ASN A 122 -1.72 6.94 -2.75
N TYR A 123 -1.17 5.80 -2.41
CA TYR A 123 -0.28 5.06 -3.30
C TYR A 123 -1.00 4.61 -4.58
N VAL A 124 -2.21 4.06 -4.48
CA VAL A 124 -3.05 3.67 -5.63
C VAL A 124 -3.33 4.87 -6.53
N GLU A 125 -3.70 6.01 -5.94
CA GLU A 125 -3.95 7.26 -6.68
C GLU A 125 -2.70 7.75 -7.44
N GLN A 126 -1.54 7.77 -6.77
CA GLN A 126 -0.28 8.19 -7.40
C GLN A 126 0.14 7.24 -8.53
N GLN A 127 -0.05 5.95 -8.35
CA GLN A 127 0.20 4.95 -9.41
C GLN A 127 -0.75 5.15 -10.61
N GLY A 128 -2.00 5.50 -10.36
CA GLY A 128 -2.96 5.84 -11.42
C GLY A 128 -2.49 7.05 -12.23
N LYS A 129 -2.16 8.16 -11.55
CA LYS A 129 -1.64 9.39 -12.19
C LYS A 129 -0.35 9.13 -12.98
N ALA A 130 0.58 8.36 -12.42
CA ALA A 130 1.82 8.03 -13.10
C ALA A 130 1.59 7.16 -14.37
N ARG A 131 0.56 6.31 -14.35
CA ARG A 131 0.18 5.51 -15.53
C ARG A 131 -0.43 6.38 -16.62
N GLU A 132 -1.34 7.26 -16.25
CA GLU A 132 -1.97 8.23 -17.16
C GLU A 132 -0.92 9.13 -17.81
N ALA A 133 -0.06 9.76 -17.02
CA ALA A 133 1.02 10.60 -17.53
C ALA A 133 1.97 9.83 -18.48
N ARG A 134 2.30 8.58 -18.18
CA ARG A 134 3.09 7.73 -19.10
C ARG A 134 2.36 7.44 -20.40
N GLN A 135 1.04 7.23 -20.35
CA GLN A 135 0.27 7.01 -21.55
C GLN A 135 0.21 8.28 -22.42
N ASP A 136 0.00 9.44 -21.81
CA ASP A 136 -0.02 10.73 -22.49
C ASP A 136 1.34 11.02 -23.15
N MET A 137 2.43 10.80 -22.43
CA MET A 137 3.78 10.93 -22.98
C MET A 137 4.01 10.00 -24.18
N ARG A 138 3.53 8.74 -24.11
CA ARG A 138 3.64 7.80 -25.24
C ARG A 138 2.87 8.28 -26.45
N THR A 139 1.67 8.79 -26.25
CA THR A 139 0.82 9.31 -27.32
C THR A 139 1.47 10.53 -27.96
N ALA A 140 1.89 11.52 -27.15
CA ALA A 140 2.57 12.71 -27.64
C ALA A 140 3.88 12.38 -28.39
N ALA A 141 4.65 11.43 -27.88
CA ALA A 141 5.89 10.99 -28.55
C ALA A 141 5.63 10.30 -29.90
N ALA A 142 4.54 9.51 -29.99
CA ALA A 142 4.15 8.90 -31.26
C ALA A 142 3.71 9.95 -32.28
N GLU A 143 2.88 10.89 -31.85
CA GLU A 143 2.42 12.01 -32.72
C GLU A 143 3.58 12.86 -33.20
N ALA A 144 4.51 13.23 -32.32
CA ALA A 144 5.69 14.00 -32.71
C ALA A 144 6.58 13.24 -33.72
N ARG A 145 6.78 11.94 -33.50
CA ARG A 145 7.53 11.11 -34.46
C ARG A 145 6.86 11.08 -35.84
N ASP A 146 5.55 10.89 -35.88
CA ASP A 146 4.80 10.84 -37.13
C ASP A 146 4.87 12.19 -37.87
N GLN A 147 4.85 13.32 -37.13
CA GLN A 147 5.06 14.65 -37.72
C GLN A 147 6.48 14.82 -38.29
N PHE A 148 7.53 14.35 -37.59
CA PHE A 148 8.89 14.40 -38.12
C PHE A 148 9.05 13.54 -39.37
N GLU A 149 8.42 12.38 -39.45
CA GLU A 149 8.44 11.53 -40.65
C GLU A 149 7.78 12.21 -41.85
N VAL A 150 6.64 12.90 -41.66
CA VAL A 150 5.97 13.68 -42.70
C VAL A 150 6.87 14.82 -43.19
N ILE A 151 7.48 15.60 -42.28
CA ILE A 151 8.40 16.68 -42.63
C ILE A 151 9.60 16.15 -43.42
N GLU A 152 10.18 15.03 -42.98
CA GLU A 152 11.31 14.39 -43.66
C GLU A 152 10.94 14.03 -45.12
N LEU A 153 9.79 13.40 -45.33
CA LEU A 153 9.28 12.99 -46.65
C LEU A 153 9.02 14.20 -47.54
N ASP A 154 8.32 15.24 -47.04
CA ASP A 154 7.99 16.44 -47.76
C ASP A 154 9.28 17.21 -48.21
N MET A 155 10.30 17.23 -47.33
CA MET A 155 11.57 17.88 -47.66
C MET A 155 12.37 17.09 -48.72
N TYR A 156 12.38 15.75 -48.68
CA TYR A 156 13.00 14.94 -49.73
C TYR A 156 12.27 15.09 -51.08
N ASP A 157 10.96 15.18 -51.09
CA ASP A 157 10.19 15.44 -52.32
C ASP A 157 10.47 16.85 -52.85
N ALA A 158 10.57 17.87 -52.00
CA ALA A 158 10.95 19.23 -52.39
C ALA A 158 12.37 19.26 -53.01
N VAL A 159 13.36 18.56 -52.42
CA VAL A 159 14.72 18.42 -53.01
C VAL A 159 14.67 17.78 -54.38
N ARG A 160 13.84 16.72 -54.53
CA ARG A 160 13.68 16.00 -55.79
C ARG A 160 13.09 16.92 -56.87
N GLU A 161 12.07 17.68 -56.53
CA GLU A 161 11.42 18.62 -57.46
C GLU A 161 12.36 19.75 -57.91
N LEU A 162 13.11 20.37 -56.97
CA LEU A 162 14.10 21.41 -57.27
C LEU A 162 15.22 20.88 -58.20
N ARG A 163 15.69 19.62 -58.01
CA ARG A 163 16.66 18.99 -58.89
C ARG A 163 16.13 18.78 -60.29
N LEU A 164 14.85 18.47 -60.44
CA LEU A 164 14.20 18.31 -61.74
C LEU A 164 14.04 19.60 -62.48
N GLN A 165 13.83 20.71 -61.78
CA GLN A 165 13.69 22.07 -62.35
C GLN A 165 15.03 22.71 -62.67
N GLY A 166 16.19 22.09 -62.32
CA GLY A 166 17.52 22.61 -62.56
C GLY A 166 17.88 23.85 -61.73
N ASP A 167 17.14 24.13 -60.72
CA ASP A 167 17.33 25.30 -59.86
C ASP A 167 18.41 25.01 -58.80
N ARG A 168 19.21 26.03 -58.48
CA ARG A 168 20.16 25.95 -57.36
C ARG A 168 19.43 26.29 -56.07
N LEU A 169 19.51 25.42 -55.07
CA LEU A 169 18.99 25.66 -53.74
C LEU A 169 19.49 27.01 -53.18
N ARG A 170 18.57 27.94 -53.00
CA ARG A 170 18.81 29.23 -52.35
C ARG A 170 17.89 29.31 -51.12
N GLY A 171 18.50 29.50 -49.95
CA GLY A 171 17.80 29.57 -48.67
C GLY A 171 18.06 28.37 -47.78
N SER A 172 17.16 28.11 -46.85
CA SER A 172 17.22 26.90 -45.99
C SER A 172 17.12 25.64 -46.87
N ASP A 173 18.22 24.89 -46.94
CA ASP A 173 18.32 23.74 -47.81
C ASP A 173 17.31 22.67 -47.33
N PRO A 174 16.31 22.25 -48.15
CA PRO A 174 15.34 21.24 -47.80
C PRO A 174 16.00 19.90 -47.35
N LEU A 175 17.19 19.61 -47.88
CA LEU A 175 17.96 18.43 -47.43
C LEU A 175 18.41 18.57 -45.98
N THR A 176 18.92 19.73 -45.60
CA THR A 176 19.29 20.01 -44.21
C THR A 176 18.10 19.94 -43.28
N LEU A 177 16.93 20.41 -43.69
CA LEU A 177 15.69 20.27 -42.91
C LEU A 177 15.24 18.83 -42.78
N ALA A 178 15.32 18.02 -43.85
CA ALA A 178 15.02 16.59 -43.78
C ALA A 178 15.98 15.83 -42.87
N GLU A 179 17.27 16.13 -42.94
CA GLU A 179 18.29 15.56 -42.05
C GLU A 179 18.05 15.92 -40.58
N THR A 180 17.64 17.18 -40.33
CA THR A 180 17.32 17.67 -38.98
C THR A 180 16.06 16.96 -38.44
N ALA A 181 15.01 16.83 -39.27
CA ALA A 181 13.78 16.12 -38.89
C ALA A 181 14.05 14.63 -38.58
N SER A 182 14.86 13.97 -39.41
CA SER A 182 15.31 12.59 -39.16
C SER A 182 16.14 12.49 -37.85
N GLY A 183 17.00 13.47 -37.58
CA GLY A 183 17.76 13.60 -36.35
C GLY A 183 16.87 13.73 -35.12
N LEU A 184 15.79 14.52 -35.20
CA LEU A 184 14.80 14.68 -34.13
C LEU A 184 14.04 13.38 -33.85
N SER A 185 13.64 12.66 -34.90
CA SER A 185 13.02 11.34 -34.75
C SER A 185 13.90 10.35 -33.97
N LYS A 186 15.20 10.33 -34.26
CA LYS A 186 16.17 9.49 -33.53
C LYS A 186 16.30 9.93 -32.06
N ARG A 187 16.42 11.24 -31.78
CA ARG A 187 16.48 11.76 -30.41
C ARG A 187 15.23 11.44 -29.62
N MET A 188 14.06 11.44 -30.25
CA MET A 188 12.81 11.01 -29.61
C MET A 188 12.85 9.54 -29.19
N LEU A 189 13.45 8.66 -29.99
CA LEU A 189 13.64 7.26 -29.64
C LEU A 189 14.64 7.12 -28.48
N ASP A 190 15.71 7.90 -28.48
CA ASP A 190 16.69 7.92 -27.40
C ASP A 190 16.07 8.39 -26.09
N LEU A 191 15.27 9.48 -26.13
CA LEU A 191 14.53 9.98 -24.97
C LEU A 191 13.61 8.91 -24.37
N ARG A 192 12.89 8.15 -25.21
CA ARG A 192 12.04 7.05 -24.76
C ARG A 192 12.86 5.88 -24.17
N SER A 193 14.04 5.62 -24.70
CA SER A 193 14.94 4.62 -24.12
C SER A 193 15.40 5.04 -22.74
N GLN A 194 15.78 6.31 -22.55
CA GLN A 194 16.16 6.85 -21.23
C GLN A 194 14.98 6.87 -20.25
N GLU A 195 13.78 7.22 -20.71
CA GLU A 195 12.56 7.07 -19.88
C GLU A 195 12.37 5.64 -19.37
N SER A 196 12.53 4.65 -20.27
CA SER A 196 12.38 3.25 -19.90
C SER A 196 13.45 2.79 -18.91
N LEU A 197 14.69 3.25 -19.07
CA LEU A 197 15.78 2.98 -18.14
C LEU A 197 15.49 3.59 -16.76
N TYR A 198 15.02 4.84 -16.71
CA TYR A 198 14.64 5.48 -15.45
C TYR A 198 13.50 4.73 -14.73
N ILE A 199 12.49 4.25 -15.47
CA ILE A 199 11.38 3.48 -14.89
C ILE A 199 11.87 2.15 -14.28
N ILE A 200 12.88 1.52 -14.86
CA ILE A 200 13.43 0.23 -14.40
C ILE A 200 14.41 0.43 -13.24
N ASP A 201 15.30 1.39 -13.36
CA ASP A 201 16.43 1.61 -12.45
C ASP A 201 16.04 2.53 -11.28
N GLY A 202 15.22 3.57 -11.53
CA GLY A 202 14.80 4.56 -10.52
C GLY A 202 15.95 5.42 -9.99
N SER A 203 17.12 5.41 -10.65
CA SER A 203 18.32 6.12 -10.20
C SER A 203 18.27 7.61 -10.56
N ALA A 204 18.98 8.43 -9.80
CA ALA A 204 19.12 9.86 -10.08
C ALA A 204 19.90 10.10 -11.38
N GLU A 205 20.85 9.23 -11.68
CA GLU A 205 21.63 9.27 -12.91
C GLU A 205 20.74 9.06 -14.15
N ALA A 206 19.86 8.06 -14.14
CA ALA A 206 18.93 7.81 -15.24
C ALA A 206 17.95 8.97 -15.44
N LEU A 207 17.51 9.65 -14.36
CA LEU A 207 16.70 10.85 -14.44
C LEU A 207 17.46 12.01 -15.09
N GLN A 208 18.70 12.23 -14.70
CA GLN A 208 19.54 13.29 -15.23
C GLN A 208 19.83 13.10 -16.74
N GLU A 209 20.08 11.87 -17.17
CA GLU A 209 20.26 11.57 -18.60
C GLU A 209 18.98 11.81 -19.40
N TRP A 210 17.83 11.46 -18.84
CA TRP A 210 16.53 11.75 -19.45
C TRP A 210 16.28 13.25 -19.57
N GLU A 211 16.55 14.05 -18.51
CA GLU A 211 16.42 15.50 -18.50
C GLU A 211 17.32 16.13 -19.58
N TYR A 212 18.59 15.73 -19.62
CA TYR A 212 19.56 16.21 -20.61
C TYR A 212 19.10 15.92 -22.06
N THR A 213 18.66 14.71 -22.33
CA THR A 213 18.15 14.31 -23.66
C THR A 213 16.90 15.09 -24.05
N SER A 214 16.02 15.37 -23.06
CA SER A 214 14.81 16.19 -23.26
C SER A 214 15.13 17.64 -23.63
N GLU A 215 16.09 18.26 -22.94
CA GLU A 215 16.54 19.63 -23.21
C GLU A 215 17.23 19.74 -24.57
N ASP A 216 18.07 18.77 -24.96
CA ASP A 216 18.72 18.70 -26.27
C ASP A 216 17.69 18.60 -27.39
N LEU A 217 16.69 17.72 -27.23
CA LEU A 217 15.58 17.58 -28.16
C LEU A 217 14.80 18.89 -28.34
N GLN A 218 14.46 19.58 -27.26
CA GLN A 218 13.76 20.87 -27.30
C GLN A 218 14.58 21.95 -28.00
N THR A 219 15.89 22.00 -27.75
CA THR A 219 16.80 22.97 -28.34
C THR A 219 16.88 22.78 -29.86
N VAL A 220 17.04 21.53 -30.31
CA VAL A 220 17.12 21.24 -31.76
C VAL A 220 15.77 21.45 -32.45
N ALA A 221 14.66 21.06 -31.83
CA ALA A 221 13.32 21.32 -32.36
C ALA A 221 13.01 22.79 -32.47
N GLY A 222 13.46 23.64 -31.53
CA GLY A 222 13.30 25.10 -31.57
C GLY A 222 14.17 25.80 -32.62
N SER A 223 15.13 25.08 -33.21
CA SER A 223 16.01 25.63 -34.28
C SER A 223 15.50 25.37 -35.71
N LEU A 224 14.45 24.55 -35.86
CA LEU A 224 13.74 24.30 -37.12
C LEU A 224 12.83 25.47 -37.49
#